data_7ae97ff27a0c832a2b52351c5b2d7dc1
#
_entry.id   7ae97ff27a0c832a2b52351c5b2d7dc1
#
_cell.length_a   1.000
_cell.length_b   1.000
_cell.length_c   1.000
_cell.angle_alpha   90.00
_cell.angle_beta   90.00
_cell.angle_gamma   90.00
#
_symmetry.space_group_name_H-M   'P 1'
#
loop_
_entity.id
_entity.type
_entity.pdbx_description
1 polymer ?
#
loop_
_entity_poly.entity_id
_entity_poly.type
_entity_poly.pdbx_seq_one_letter_code
_entity_poly.pdbx_strand_id
1 'polypeptide(L)'
;MKLIELGDGALTLEFGERIDPDANARVMAARDALQALGLDGITDMVPTWRSLTVHFDPLRLPHDRLRQALLQAAEQKSALAIRRSATPTIVPVCFGGEFGPDLAEVAAATGRSEGEVITALCALDLHVALIGFLPGFPYLGGLPDWLDLPRRATPRTAVP
;
A
#
# COMPACT_ATOMS: atom_id res chain seq x y z
N MET A 1 -17.80 2.73 0.44
CA MET A 1 -16.96 3.88 0.80
C MET A 1 -17.46 4.44 2.12
N LYS A 2 -16.57 4.70 3.07
CA LYS A 2 -16.89 5.17 4.41
C LYS A 2 -15.93 6.30 4.79
N LEU A 3 -16.46 7.40 5.36
CA LEU A 3 -15.66 8.48 5.93
C LEU A 3 -15.63 8.32 7.45
N ILE A 4 -14.44 8.43 8.03
CA ILE A 4 -14.19 8.26 9.46
C ILE A 4 -13.44 9.49 9.96
N GLU A 5 -13.90 10.04 11.06
CA GLU A 5 -13.24 11.14 11.77
C GLU A 5 -12.25 10.57 12.78
N LEU A 6 -11.02 11.08 12.77
CA LEU A 6 -9.97 10.70 13.71
C LEU A 6 -9.59 11.93 14.56
N GLY A 7 -10.37 12.16 15.61
CA GLY A 7 -10.27 13.40 16.39
C GLY A 7 -10.55 14.63 15.53
N ASP A 8 -9.98 15.77 15.95
CA ASP A 8 -10.26 17.07 15.32
C ASP A 8 -9.33 17.39 14.14
N GLY A 9 -8.25 16.64 13.96
CA GLY A 9 -7.17 16.96 13.03
C GLY A 9 -6.98 15.95 11.89
N ALA A 10 -7.86 14.95 11.73
CA ALA A 10 -7.73 14.01 10.62
C ALA A 10 -9.06 13.40 10.17
N LEU A 11 -9.16 13.15 8.86
CA LEU A 11 -10.25 12.42 8.22
C LEU A 11 -9.70 11.24 7.43
N THR A 12 -10.33 10.07 7.55
CA THR A 12 -9.98 8.89 6.76
C THR A 12 -11.14 8.52 5.83
N LEU A 13 -10.84 8.34 4.56
CA LEU A 13 -11.76 7.83 3.56
C LEU A 13 -11.39 6.39 3.22
N GLU A 14 -12.27 5.43 3.54
CA GLU A 14 -12.13 4.02 3.20
C GLU A 14 -12.87 3.67 1.91
N PHE A 15 -12.19 2.97 0.98
CA PHE A 15 -12.69 2.60 -0.34
C PHE A 15 -13.22 1.16 -0.41
N GLY A 16 -13.06 0.37 0.63
CA GLY A 16 -13.50 -1.02 0.69
C GLY A 16 -13.17 -1.68 2.02
N GLU A 17 -13.57 -2.95 2.16
CA GLU A 17 -13.32 -3.75 3.37
C GLU A 17 -12.12 -4.69 3.20
N ARG A 18 -11.71 -4.96 1.96
CA ARG A 18 -10.64 -5.89 1.61
C ARG A 18 -9.47 -5.17 0.94
N ILE A 19 -8.30 -5.79 1.00
CA ILE A 19 -7.15 -5.42 0.19
C ILE A 19 -7.49 -5.79 -1.26
N ASP A 20 -7.53 -4.76 -2.12
CA ASP A 20 -7.92 -4.86 -3.50
C ASP A 20 -7.10 -3.85 -4.31
N PRO A 21 -6.45 -4.27 -5.41
CA PRO A 21 -5.71 -3.37 -6.29
C PRO A 21 -6.55 -2.19 -6.80
N ASP A 22 -7.84 -2.40 -7.09
CA ASP A 22 -8.75 -1.35 -7.54
C ASP A 22 -9.03 -0.34 -6.40
N ALA A 23 -9.15 -0.81 -5.15
CA ALA A 23 -9.28 0.07 -4.00
C ALA A 23 -8.03 0.94 -3.83
N ASN A 24 -6.83 0.37 -3.96
CA ASN A 24 -5.57 1.12 -3.89
C ASN A 24 -5.47 2.15 -5.03
N ALA A 25 -5.84 1.79 -6.25
CA ALA A 25 -5.86 2.73 -7.37
C ALA A 25 -6.80 3.93 -7.12
N ARG A 26 -7.96 3.68 -6.49
CA ARG A 26 -8.91 4.74 -6.09
C ARG A 26 -8.34 5.62 -4.96
N VAL A 27 -7.65 5.03 -3.99
CA VAL A 27 -6.94 5.77 -2.93
C VAL A 27 -5.94 6.74 -3.54
N MET A 28 -5.11 6.25 -4.46
CA MET A 28 -4.08 7.08 -5.11
C MET A 28 -4.69 8.17 -5.98
N ALA A 29 -5.76 7.88 -6.72
CA ALA A 29 -6.49 8.88 -7.51
C ALA A 29 -7.11 9.97 -6.63
N ALA A 30 -7.72 9.59 -5.51
CA ALA A 30 -8.30 10.55 -4.58
C ALA A 30 -7.22 11.45 -3.93
N ARG A 31 -6.06 10.85 -3.57
CA ARG A 31 -4.91 11.63 -3.08
C ARG A 31 -4.44 12.66 -4.11
N ASP A 32 -4.24 12.23 -5.37
CA ASP A 32 -3.75 13.12 -6.43
C ASP A 32 -4.77 14.24 -6.74
N ALA A 33 -6.06 13.89 -6.77
CA ALA A 33 -7.13 14.87 -6.97
C ALA A 33 -7.19 15.88 -5.82
N LEU A 34 -7.07 15.43 -4.57
CA LEU A 34 -7.07 16.32 -3.40
C LEU A 34 -5.82 17.20 -3.37
N GLN A 35 -4.66 16.63 -3.72
CA GLN A 35 -3.41 17.39 -3.84
C GLN A 35 -3.49 18.51 -4.89
N ALA A 36 -4.14 18.22 -6.02
CA ALA A 36 -4.33 19.20 -7.09
C ALA A 36 -5.22 20.38 -6.68
N LEU A 37 -6.07 20.25 -5.66
CA LEU A 37 -6.88 21.34 -5.13
C LEU A 37 -6.06 22.37 -4.33
N GLY A 38 -4.87 22.02 -3.88
CA GLY A 38 -3.98 22.92 -3.15
C GLY A 38 -4.60 23.53 -1.90
N LEU A 39 -5.40 22.75 -1.14
CA LEU A 39 -6.09 23.25 0.04
C LEU A 39 -5.09 23.61 1.14
N ASP A 40 -5.08 24.88 1.51
CA ASP A 40 -4.28 25.35 2.64
C ASP A 40 -4.83 24.76 3.95
N GLY A 41 -3.93 24.29 4.81
CA GLY A 41 -4.27 23.63 6.07
C GLY A 41 -4.16 22.12 6.03
N ILE A 42 -4.02 21.44 4.87
CA ILE A 42 -3.63 20.04 4.82
C ILE A 42 -2.16 19.94 5.26
N THR A 43 -1.88 19.10 6.25
CA THR A 43 -0.54 18.89 6.81
C THR A 43 0.12 17.62 6.32
N ASP A 44 -0.68 16.57 6.07
CA ASP A 44 -0.18 15.29 5.53
C ASP A 44 -1.31 14.50 4.86
N MET A 45 -0.93 13.60 3.94
CA MET A 45 -1.83 12.65 3.27
C MET A 45 -1.20 11.26 3.27
N VAL A 46 -1.82 10.33 3.98
CA VAL A 46 -1.32 8.96 4.16
C VAL A 46 -2.20 7.98 3.39
N PRO A 47 -1.80 7.60 2.17
CA PRO A 47 -2.47 6.54 1.42
C PRO A 47 -2.08 5.17 1.97
N THR A 48 -3.06 4.26 1.99
CA THR A 48 -2.86 2.85 2.35
C THR A 48 -3.44 1.93 1.26
N TRP A 49 -3.55 0.63 1.53
CA TRP A 49 -4.16 -0.32 0.60
C TRP A 49 -5.57 0.06 0.16
N ARG A 50 -6.37 0.57 1.07
CA ARG A 50 -7.80 0.81 0.87
C ARG A 50 -8.33 2.09 1.50
N SER A 51 -7.47 2.91 2.05
CA SER A 51 -7.88 4.16 2.68
C SER A 51 -6.90 5.30 2.43
N LEU A 52 -7.43 6.52 2.48
CA LEU A 52 -6.67 7.76 2.48
C LEU A 52 -6.97 8.49 3.79
N THR A 53 -5.95 8.67 4.63
CA THR A 53 -6.04 9.53 5.80
C THR A 53 -5.43 10.88 5.47
N VAL A 54 -6.17 11.94 5.77
CA VAL A 54 -5.72 13.32 5.57
C VAL A 54 -5.65 14.01 6.92
N HIS A 55 -4.46 14.44 7.28
CA HIS A 55 -4.21 15.26 8.45
C HIS A 55 -4.31 16.74 8.06
N PHE A 56 -4.90 17.55 8.92
CA PHE A 56 -5.11 18.95 8.64
C PHE A 56 -5.14 19.80 9.91
N ASP A 57 -4.90 21.09 9.76
CA ASP A 57 -5.07 22.10 10.81
C ASP A 57 -6.50 22.65 10.76
N PRO A 58 -7.36 22.34 11.74
CA PRO A 58 -8.75 22.78 11.76
C PRO A 58 -8.93 24.30 11.92
N LEU A 59 -7.90 25.03 12.34
CA LEU A 59 -7.91 26.49 12.42
C LEU A 59 -7.73 27.14 11.04
N ARG A 60 -7.10 26.39 10.07
CA ARG A 60 -6.84 26.88 8.72
C ARG A 60 -7.82 26.31 7.69
N LEU A 61 -8.20 25.04 7.86
CA LEU A 61 -9.10 24.32 6.96
C LEU A 61 -10.31 23.81 7.75
N PRO A 62 -11.52 24.41 7.56
CA PRO A 62 -12.72 23.90 8.22
C PRO A 62 -12.99 22.44 7.86
N HIS A 63 -13.38 21.65 8.85
CA HIS A 63 -13.67 20.23 8.75
C HIS A 63 -14.62 19.88 7.60
N ASP A 64 -15.73 20.62 7.48
CA ASP A 64 -16.74 20.41 6.42
C ASP A 64 -16.18 20.65 5.03
N ARG A 65 -15.26 21.60 4.89
CA ARG A 65 -14.62 21.89 3.61
C ARG A 65 -13.72 20.73 3.17
N LEU A 66 -12.91 20.19 4.09
CA LEU A 66 -12.09 19.02 3.80
C LEU A 66 -12.97 17.80 3.50
N ARG A 67 -14.05 17.59 4.27
CA ARG A 67 -15.00 16.51 4.03
C ARG A 67 -15.59 16.56 2.61
N GLN A 68 -16.06 17.71 2.17
CA GLN A 68 -16.59 17.89 0.82
C GLN A 68 -15.52 17.62 -0.25
N ALA A 69 -14.33 18.17 -0.08
CA ALA A 69 -13.22 17.97 -1.00
C ALA A 69 -12.81 16.49 -1.12
N LEU A 70 -12.75 15.76 0.01
CA LEU A 70 -12.47 14.33 0.03
C LEU A 70 -13.54 13.52 -0.72
N LEU A 71 -14.81 13.81 -0.50
CA LEU A 71 -15.91 13.11 -1.18
C LEU A 71 -15.86 13.38 -2.70
N GLN A 72 -15.63 14.62 -3.11
CA GLN A 72 -15.47 14.98 -4.53
C GLN A 72 -14.23 14.30 -5.15
N ALA A 73 -13.11 14.26 -4.44
CA ALA A 73 -11.90 13.59 -4.90
C ALA A 73 -12.12 12.08 -5.10
N ALA A 74 -12.94 11.45 -4.25
CA ALA A 74 -13.27 10.04 -4.34
C ALA A 74 -14.18 9.67 -5.52
N GLU A 75 -14.98 10.63 -6.03
CA GLU A 75 -15.85 10.46 -7.20
C GLU A 75 -15.06 10.53 -8.52
N GLN A 76 -13.86 11.09 -8.48
CA GLN A 76 -12.98 11.12 -9.63
C GLN A 76 -12.76 9.67 -10.08
N LYS A 77 -13.27 9.30 -11.26
CA LYS A 77 -12.97 8.02 -11.86
C LYS A 77 -11.46 7.95 -11.96
N SER A 78 -10.87 7.02 -11.21
CA SER A 78 -9.51 6.63 -11.46
C SER A 78 -9.41 6.37 -12.95
N ALA A 79 -8.77 7.26 -13.71
CA ALA A 79 -8.15 6.81 -14.91
C ALA A 79 -7.18 5.74 -14.42
N LEU A 80 -7.52 4.47 -14.58
CA LEU A 80 -6.77 3.26 -14.21
C LEU A 80 -5.43 3.17 -14.97
N ALA A 81 -4.81 4.30 -15.16
CA ALA A 81 -3.39 4.39 -15.34
C ALA A 81 -2.80 4.27 -13.92
N ILE A 82 -2.69 3.02 -13.42
CA ILE A 82 -1.50 2.70 -12.64
C ILE A 82 -0.40 3.41 -13.42
N ARG A 83 0.13 4.49 -12.87
CA ARG A 83 1.37 5.07 -13.37
C ARG A 83 2.44 4.02 -13.10
N ARG A 84 2.45 2.99 -13.94
CA ARG A 84 3.59 2.10 -14.04
C ARG A 84 4.73 3.05 -14.34
N SER A 85 5.64 3.18 -13.40
CA SER A 85 6.92 3.82 -13.69
C SER A 85 7.40 3.21 -15.00
N ALA A 86 7.70 4.04 -15.97
CA ALA A 86 8.11 3.55 -17.28
C ALA A 86 9.36 2.65 -17.22
N THR A 87 10.05 2.67 -16.07
CA THR A 87 11.27 1.88 -15.84
C THR A 87 11.18 1.20 -14.48
N PRO A 88 11.03 -0.14 -14.42
CA PRO A 88 11.08 -0.87 -13.17
C PRO A 88 12.46 -0.79 -12.52
N THR A 89 12.48 -0.70 -11.20
CA THR A 89 13.74 -0.80 -10.43
C THR A 89 14.04 -2.27 -10.20
N ILE A 90 15.20 -2.72 -10.66
CA ILE A 90 15.68 -4.09 -10.41
C ILE A 90 16.35 -4.12 -9.05
N VAL A 91 15.83 -4.96 -8.15
CA VAL A 91 16.38 -5.18 -6.81
C VAL A 91 17.06 -6.54 -6.80
N PRO A 92 18.40 -6.62 -6.66
CA PRO A 92 19.09 -7.89 -6.53
C PRO A 92 18.75 -8.54 -5.18
N VAL A 93 18.39 -9.83 -5.18
CA VAL A 93 18.00 -10.59 -3.98
C VAL A 93 18.81 -11.87 -3.90
N CYS A 94 19.38 -12.15 -2.74
CA CYS A 94 20.04 -13.42 -2.44
C CYS A 94 19.03 -14.36 -1.76
N PHE A 95 18.76 -15.51 -2.38
CA PHE A 95 17.78 -16.49 -1.88
C PHE A 95 18.40 -17.67 -1.13
N GLY A 96 19.73 -17.78 -1.06
CA GLY A 96 20.39 -18.97 -0.54
C GLY A 96 21.02 -18.82 0.83
N GLY A 97 21.24 -19.97 1.50
CA GLY A 97 21.97 -20.08 2.75
C GLY A 97 21.41 -19.24 3.88
N GLU A 98 22.27 -18.52 4.57
CA GLU A 98 21.88 -17.66 5.70
C GLU A 98 20.96 -16.49 5.32
N PHE A 99 20.96 -16.08 4.04
CA PHE A 99 20.12 -14.97 3.54
C PHE A 99 18.71 -15.39 3.16
N GLY A 100 18.43 -16.68 3.02
CA GLY A 100 17.10 -17.21 2.71
C GLY A 100 16.67 -18.34 3.65
N PRO A 101 16.70 -18.15 4.98
CA PRO A 101 16.48 -19.22 5.95
C PRO A 101 15.06 -19.82 5.90
N ASP A 102 14.10 -19.14 5.28
CA ASP A 102 12.72 -19.60 5.18
C ASP A 102 12.40 -20.25 3.83
N LEU A 103 13.33 -20.27 2.88
CA LEU A 103 13.06 -20.73 1.52
C LEU A 103 12.54 -22.18 1.47
N ALA A 104 13.16 -23.07 2.21
CA ALA A 104 12.73 -24.48 2.30
C ALA A 104 11.32 -24.62 2.92
N GLU A 105 11.01 -23.81 3.94
CA GLU A 105 9.70 -23.80 4.59
C GLU A 105 8.61 -23.29 3.63
N VAL A 106 8.90 -22.21 2.90
CA VAL A 106 8.01 -21.65 1.86
C VAL A 106 7.79 -22.66 0.73
N ALA A 107 8.84 -23.31 0.25
CA ALA A 107 8.76 -24.33 -0.78
C ALA A 107 7.85 -25.50 -0.34
N ALA A 108 8.06 -26.02 0.86
CA ALA A 108 7.23 -27.08 1.43
C ALA A 108 5.76 -26.65 1.60
N ALA A 109 5.51 -25.47 2.16
CA ALA A 109 4.17 -24.96 2.41
C ALA A 109 3.38 -24.71 1.10
N THR A 110 4.08 -24.39 0.01
CA THR A 110 3.47 -24.11 -1.30
C THR A 110 3.44 -25.34 -2.23
N GLY A 111 4.02 -26.48 -1.81
CA GLY A 111 4.12 -27.68 -2.63
C GLY A 111 5.03 -27.51 -3.86
N ARG A 112 6.02 -26.63 -3.80
CA ARG A 112 6.97 -26.31 -4.87
C ARG A 112 8.39 -26.65 -4.46
N SER A 113 9.28 -26.77 -5.43
CA SER A 113 10.72 -26.77 -5.15
C SER A 113 11.22 -25.36 -4.86
N GLU A 114 12.33 -25.23 -4.15
CA GLU A 114 12.99 -23.94 -3.90
C GLU A 114 13.31 -23.20 -5.20
N GLY A 115 13.76 -23.91 -6.23
CA GLY A 115 14.03 -23.33 -7.55
C GLY A 115 12.80 -22.76 -8.24
N GLU A 116 11.63 -23.43 -8.12
CA GLU A 116 10.36 -22.91 -8.65
C GLU A 116 9.90 -21.67 -7.89
N VAL A 117 10.05 -21.64 -6.58
CA VAL A 117 9.75 -20.46 -5.75
C VAL A 117 10.60 -19.25 -6.18
N ILE A 118 11.92 -19.46 -6.29
CA ILE A 118 12.86 -18.41 -6.73
C ILE A 118 12.51 -17.91 -8.13
N THR A 119 12.30 -18.82 -9.07
CA THR A 119 11.96 -18.47 -10.45
C THR A 119 10.67 -17.66 -10.53
N ALA A 120 9.66 -18.09 -9.77
CA ALA A 120 8.39 -17.39 -9.72
C ALA A 120 8.54 -15.99 -9.11
N LEU A 121 9.26 -15.84 -8.00
CA LEU A 121 9.50 -14.54 -7.37
C LEU A 121 10.28 -13.58 -8.28
N CYS A 122 11.29 -14.07 -8.98
CA CYS A 122 12.07 -13.26 -9.93
C CYS A 122 11.27 -12.81 -11.15
N ALA A 123 10.20 -13.52 -11.48
CA ALA A 123 9.31 -13.19 -12.60
C ALA A 123 8.19 -12.19 -12.24
N LEU A 124 8.03 -11.84 -10.95
CA LEU A 124 6.98 -10.94 -10.50
C LEU A 124 7.28 -9.49 -10.85
N ASP A 125 6.25 -8.80 -11.33
CA ASP A 125 6.23 -7.35 -11.48
C ASP A 125 5.51 -6.75 -10.26
N LEU A 126 6.29 -6.45 -9.23
CA LEU A 126 5.77 -5.92 -7.96
C LEU A 126 5.65 -4.40 -8.00
N HIS A 127 4.67 -3.87 -7.30
CA HIS A 127 4.50 -2.42 -7.15
C HIS A 127 4.37 -2.03 -5.67
N VAL A 128 4.85 -0.84 -5.33
CA VAL A 128 4.69 -0.28 -3.98
C VAL A 128 3.27 0.26 -3.86
N ALA A 129 2.48 -0.37 -3.01
CA ALA A 129 1.11 0.05 -2.73
C ALA A 129 1.04 1.15 -1.66
N LEU A 130 1.93 1.08 -0.67
CA LEU A 130 2.08 2.10 0.37
C LEU A 130 3.48 2.01 1.02
N ILE A 131 3.86 3.06 1.72
CA ILE A 131 5.05 3.10 2.58
C ILE A 131 4.57 3.26 4.02
N GLY A 132 5.12 2.48 4.97
CA GLY A 132 4.72 2.55 6.36
C GLY A 132 5.55 1.64 7.27
N PHE A 133 5.17 1.53 8.54
CA PHE A 133 5.87 0.82 9.60
C PHE A 133 7.20 1.48 9.99
N LEU A 134 8.11 1.67 9.05
CA LEU A 134 9.39 2.37 9.21
C LEU A 134 9.58 3.33 8.04
N PRO A 135 10.38 4.41 8.18
CA PRO A 135 10.73 5.29 7.07
C PRO A 135 11.32 4.50 5.90
N GLY A 136 10.70 4.61 4.73
CA GLY A 136 11.14 3.93 3.50
C GLY A 136 10.75 2.45 3.40
N PHE A 137 9.98 1.86 4.35
CA PHE A 137 9.55 0.47 4.26
C PHE A 137 8.38 0.32 3.28
N PRO A 138 8.57 -0.40 2.15
CA PRO A 138 7.53 -0.56 1.13
C PRO A 138 6.64 -1.76 1.43
N TYR A 139 5.34 -1.58 1.27
CA TYR A 139 4.38 -2.68 1.16
C TYR A 139 4.13 -2.96 -0.31
N LEU A 140 4.45 -4.17 -0.74
CA LEU A 140 4.43 -4.56 -2.14
C LEU A 140 3.11 -5.27 -2.49
N GLY A 141 2.50 -4.87 -3.60
CA GLY A 141 1.40 -5.57 -4.24
C GLY A 141 1.86 -6.33 -5.48
N GLY A 142 1.04 -7.28 -5.93
CA GLY A 142 1.34 -8.13 -7.09
C GLY A 142 1.85 -9.52 -6.72
N LEU A 143 1.80 -9.90 -5.44
CA LEU A 143 2.08 -11.26 -5.03
C LEU A 143 0.95 -12.21 -5.47
N PRO A 144 1.27 -13.42 -5.96
CA PRO A 144 0.27 -14.41 -6.32
C PRO A 144 -0.33 -15.06 -5.07
N ASP A 145 -1.59 -15.52 -5.16
CA ASP A 145 -2.35 -16.08 -4.03
C ASP A 145 -1.65 -17.26 -3.34
N TRP A 146 -0.87 -18.06 -4.07
CA TRP A 146 -0.15 -19.19 -3.50
C TRP A 146 0.98 -18.79 -2.53
N LEU A 147 1.40 -17.50 -2.53
CA LEU A 147 2.35 -16.91 -1.57
C LEU A 147 1.67 -16.25 -0.37
N ASP A 148 0.34 -16.31 -0.27
CA ASP A 148 -0.39 -15.86 0.93
C ASP A 148 -0.22 -16.87 2.06
N LEU A 149 0.96 -16.85 2.66
CA LEU A 149 1.33 -17.74 3.75
C LEU A 149 1.05 -17.09 5.12
N PRO A 150 0.66 -17.91 6.12
CA PRO A 150 0.45 -17.39 7.47
C PRO A 150 1.76 -16.86 8.05
N ARG A 151 1.63 -15.83 8.90
CA ARG A 151 2.79 -15.34 9.66
C ARG A 151 3.33 -16.44 10.56
N ARG A 152 4.64 -16.41 10.78
CA ARG A 152 5.29 -17.32 11.74
C ARG A 152 4.67 -17.17 13.13
N ALA A 153 4.46 -18.31 13.81
CA ALA A 153 3.91 -18.33 15.16
C ALA A 153 4.83 -17.58 16.16
N THR A 154 6.14 -17.65 15.94
CA THR A 154 7.14 -16.93 16.75
C THR A 154 7.89 -15.96 15.84
N PRO A 155 7.78 -14.63 16.08
CA PRO A 155 8.56 -13.64 15.35
C PRO A 155 10.06 -13.82 15.55
N ARG A 156 10.85 -13.52 14.53
CA ARG A 156 12.31 -13.43 14.67
C ARG A 156 12.69 -12.13 15.37
N THR A 157 13.74 -12.20 16.19
CA THR A 157 14.32 -11.00 16.84
C THR A 157 15.14 -10.17 15.84
N ALA A 158 15.67 -10.80 14.80
CA ALA A 158 16.38 -10.16 13.69
C ALA A 158 16.13 -10.92 12.40
N VAL A 159 16.06 -10.20 11.29
CA VAL A 159 16.06 -10.75 9.93
C VAL A 159 17.50 -10.65 9.43
N PRO A 160 18.07 -11.72 8.82
CA PRO A 160 19.43 -11.70 8.30
C PRO A 160 19.63 -10.61 7.24
#